data_559f493506f82b34dffd992244227e91
#
_entry.id   559f493506f82b34dffd992244227e91
#
_cell.length_a   1.000
_cell.length_b   1.000
_cell.length_c   1.000
_cell.angle_alpha   90.00
_cell.angle_beta   90.00
_cell.angle_gamma   90.00
#
_symmetry.space_group_name_H-M   'P 1'
#
loop_
_entity.id
_entity.type
_entity.pdbx_description
1 polymer ?
#
loop_
_entity_poly.entity_id
_entity_poly.type
_entity_poly.pdbx_seq_one_letter_code
_entity_poly.pdbx_strand_id
1 'polypeptide(L)'
;MKHFVVIDMQNDFCTGALANKDAVAIIPRIKAELQAAKAEEANIIFTRDTHAENYMETGEGKHLPVKHCVKDTEGWQVVPELMEETDENTLFIDKTHFGFDNWPEYVKEGDEVVICGTCTSICVVSGALALKAIEGVEVTVIADCCAGLTKESHEAALKVMECCQCNIR
;
A
#
# COMPACT_ATOMS: atom_id res chain seq x y z
N MET A 1 16.62 0.95 -10.38
CA MET A 1 16.54 1.89 -9.22
C MET A 1 15.90 1.17 -8.04
N LYS A 2 15.98 1.77 -6.82
CA LYS A 2 15.25 1.25 -5.65
C LYS A 2 14.01 2.09 -5.39
N HIS A 3 12.89 1.44 -5.08
CA HIS A 3 11.64 2.08 -4.70
C HIS A 3 11.14 1.50 -3.39
N PHE A 4 10.60 2.35 -2.52
CA PHE A 4 9.90 1.94 -1.32
C PHE A 4 8.44 2.40 -1.41
N VAL A 5 7.53 1.42 -1.47
CA VAL A 5 6.11 1.65 -1.73
C VAL A 5 5.29 1.37 -0.48
N VAL A 6 4.61 2.38 0.02
CA VAL A 6 3.68 2.29 1.15
C VAL A 6 2.26 2.28 0.61
N ILE A 7 1.58 1.15 0.78
CA ILE A 7 0.22 0.92 0.27
C ILE A 7 -0.83 1.37 1.29
N ASP A 8 -1.60 2.38 0.90
CA ASP A 8 -2.89 2.78 1.51
C ASP A 8 -2.88 2.95 3.04
N MET A 9 -1.79 3.45 3.60
CA MET A 9 -1.71 3.74 5.04
C MET A 9 -2.45 5.05 5.37
N GLN A 10 -3.77 5.03 5.13
CA GLN A 10 -4.70 6.16 5.27
C GLN A 10 -5.47 6.10 6.59
N ASN A 11 -5.97 7.26 7.05
CA ASN A 11 -6.69 7.35 8.31
C ASN A 11 -7.91 6.41 8.36
N ASP A 12 -8.67 6.28 7.26
CA ASP A 12 -9.86 5.42 7.24
C ASP A 12 -9.54 3.93 7.43
N PHE A 13 -8.36 3.47 7.03
CA PHE A 13 -7.93 2.08 7.25
C PHE A 13 -7.24 1.87 8.60
N CYS A 14 -6.86 2.92 9.30
CA CYS A 14 -6.20 2.82 10.60
C CYS A 14 -7.17 3.08 11.75
N THR A 15 -7.79 4.25 11.79
CA THR A 15 -8.62 4.72 12.91
C THR A 15 -10.02 5.21 12.48
N GLY A 16 -10.26 5.34 11.17
CA GLY A 16 -11.48 5.89 10.60
C GLY A 16 -12.54 4.83 10.26
N ALA A 17 -13.20 4.99 9.11
CA ALA A 17 -14.40 4.22 8.72
C ALA A 17 -14.18 2.70 8.66
N LEU A 18 -13.00 2.23 8.29
CA LEU A 18 -12.59 0.83 8.22
C LEU A 18 -11.44 0.54 9.20
N ALA A 19 -11.51 1.11 10.40
CA ALA A 19 -10.48 1.02 11.42
C ALA A 19 -9.94 -0.41 11.64
N ASN A 20 -8.62 -0.55 11.59
CA ASN A 20 -7.90 -1.79 11.83
C ASN A 20 -6.74 -1.57 12.80
N LYS A 21 -6.84 -2.15 14.00
CA LYS A 21 -5.80 -2.05 15.04
C LYS A 21 -4.44 -2.60 14.59
N ASP A 22 -4.44 -3.61 13.71
CA ASP A 22 -3.20 -4.21 13.20
C ASP A 22 -2.52 -3.25 12.20
N ALA A 23 -3.30 -2.48 11.42
CA ALA A 23 -2.77 -1.40 10.60
C ALA A 23 -2.13 -0.27 11.44
N VAL A 24 -2.74 0.08 12.57
CA VAL A 24 -2.14 1.03 13.52
C VAL A 24 -0.84 0.47 14.11
N ALA A 25 -0.81 -0.81 14.47
CA ALA A 25 0.34 -1.45 15.10
C ALA A 25 1.60 -1.50 14.21
N ILE A 26 1.45 -1.50 12.88
CA ILE A 26 2.58 -1.53 11.95
C ILE A 26 3.17 -0.14 11.65
N ILE A 27 2.49 0.95 11.97
CA ILE A 27 2.94 2.31 11.64
C ILE A 27 4.39 2.58 12.11
N PRO A 28 4.79 2.28 13.35
CA PRO A 28 6.17 2.54 13.80
C PRO A 28 7.22 1.75 13.02
N ARG A 29 6.90 0.52 12.58
CA ARG A 29 7.79 -0.30 11.79
C ARG A 29 7.93 0.24 10.37
N ILE A 30 6.82 0.62 9.74
CA ILE A 30 6.84 1.29 8.43
C ILE A 30 7.67 2.56 8.49
N LYS A 31 7.51 3.38 9.54
CA LYS A 31 8.30 4.60 9.73
C LYS A 31 9.79 4.31 9.77
N ALA A 32 10.22 3.29 10.51
CA ALA A 32 11.63 2.90 10.60
C ALA A 32 12.20 2.41 9.25
N GLU A 33 11.44 1.57 8.54
CA GLU A 33 11.84 1.08 7.21
C GLU A 33 11.89 2.21 6.17
N LEU A 34 10.95 3.16 6.25
CA LEU A 34 10.91 4.34 5.40
C LEU A 34 12.14 5.23 5.60
N GLN A 35 12.55 5.45 6.85
CA GLN A 35 13.76 6.19 7.17
C GLN A 35 15.02 5.49 6.65
N ALA A 36 15.08 4.15 6.76
CA ALA A 36 16.17 3.37 6.20
C ALA A 36 16.20 3.45 4.66
N ALA A 37 15.05 3.34 4.01
CA ALA A 37 14.94 3.46 2.55
C ALA A 37 15.39 4.85 2.05
N LYS A 38 15.03 5.91 2.76
CA LYS A 38 15.50 7.28 2.45
C LYS A 38 17.02 7.41 2.60
N ALA A 39 17.60 6.80 3.62
CA ALA A 39 19.06 6.79 3.82
C ALA A 39 19.80 6.03 2.70
N GLU A 40 19.13 5.10 2.01
CA GLU A 40 19.61 4.39 0.83
C GLU A 40 19.27 5.09 -0.49
N GLU A 41 18.71 6.31 -0.43
CA GLU A 41 18.30 7.11 -1.58
C GLU A 41 17.22 6.43 -2.45
N ALA A 42 16.38 5.59 -1.87
CA ALA A 42 15.24 4.98 -2.55
C ALA A 42 14.17 6.03 -2.91
N ASN A 43 13.51 5.84 -4.04
CA ASN A 43 12.32 6.61 -4.38
C ASN A 43 11.15 6.21 -3.48
N ILE A 44 10.58 7.18 -2.79
CA ILE A 44 9.46 6.94 -1.86
C ILE A 44 8.13 7.16 -2.58
N ILE A 45 7.27 6.15 -2.54
CA ILE A 45 5.95 6.17 -3.18
C ILE A 45 4.89 5.79 -2.15
N PHE A 46 3.88 6.63 -2.00
CA PHE A 46 2.67 6.31 -1.26
C PHE A 46 1.51 6.10 -2.23
N THR A 47 0.76 5.02 -2.07
CA THR A 47 -0.54 4.91 -2.73
C THR A 47 -1.64 5.37 -1.78
N ARG A 48 -2.71 5.91 -2.36
CA ARG A 48 -3.94 6.24 -1.63
C ARG A 48 -5.13 5.66 -2.39
N ASP A 49 -5.87 4.81 -1.72
CA ASP A 49 -7.19 4.43 -2.20
C ASP A 49 -8.07 5.66 -2.25
N THR A 50 -8.74 5.90 -3.38
CA THR A 50 -9.37 7.19 -3.65
C THR A 50 -10.74 6.99 -4.27
N HIS A 51 -11.78 7.34 -3.50
CA HIS A 51 -13.17 7.25 -3.93
C HIS A 51 -13.80 8.64 -4.11
N ALA A 52 -14.82 8.68 -4.97
CA ALA A 52 -15.66 9.85 -5.13
C ALA A 52 -16.85 9.81 -4.13
N GLU A 53 -17.55 10.92 -4.00
CA GLU A 53 -18.73 11.05 -3.14
C GLU A 53 -19.83 10.01 -3.42
N ASN A 54 -19.93 9.54 -4.66
CA ASN A 54 -20.90 8.52 -5.08
C ASN A 54 -20.42 7.08 -4.86
N TYR A 55 -19.45 6.85 -3.96
CA TYR A 55 -18.91 5.52 -3.65
C TYR A 55 -19.98 4.43 -3.52
N MET A 56 -21.08 4.73 -2.81
CA MET A 56 -22.18 3.79 -2.58
C MET A 56 -22.88 3.30 -3.87
N GLU A 57 -22.71 4.01 -4.98
CA GLU A 57 -23.30 3.63 -6.28
C GLU A 57 -22.35 2.75 -7.10
N THR A 58 -21.08 2.66 -6.70
CA THR A 58 -20.04 1.86 -7.38
C THR A 58 -20.23 0.36 -7.16
N GLY A 59 -19.55 -0.45 -7.97
CA GLY A 59 -19.50 -1.90 -7.76
C GLY A 59 -18.94 -2.28 -6.40
N GLU A 60 -17.87 -1.60 -5.96
CA GLU A 60 -17.26 -1.81 -4.66
C GLU A 60 -18.19 -1.41 -3.52
N GLY A 61 -18.81 -0.25 -3.60
CA GLY A 61 -19.76 0.23 -2.59
C GLY A 61 -20.99 -0.65 -2.41
N LYS A 62 -21.37 -1.43 -3.43
CA LYS A 62 -22.44 -2.43 -3.32
C LYS A 62 -21.99 -3.69 -2.58
N HIS A 63 -20.71 -4.04 -2.63
CA HIS A 63 -20.14 -5.18 -1.89
C HIS A 63 -19.71 -4.79 -0.47
N LEU A 64 -19.14 -3.61 -0.31
CA LEU A 64 -18.71 -3.05 0.97
C LEU A 64 -19.43 -1.70 1.19
N PRO A 65 -20.65 -1.68 1.77
CA PRO A 65 -21.43 -0.46 1.91
C PRO A 65 -20.95 0.43 3.07
N VAL A 66 -19.66 0.71 3.11
CA VAL A 66 -18.99 1.59 4.07
C VAL A 66 -18.21 2.63 3.28
N LYS A 67 -18.71 3.86 3.25
CA LYS A 67 -18.06 4.98 2.57
C LYS A 67 -16.72 5.28 3.28
N HIS A 68 -15.64 5.25 2.53
CA HIS A 68 -14.27 5.46 3.03
C HIS A 68 -13.38 6.08 1.96
N CYS A 69 -12.25 6.60 2.36
CA CYS A 69 -11.23 7.17 1.49
C CYS A 69 -11.77 8.10 0.41
N VAL A 70 -12.80 8.88 0.75
CA VAL A 70 -13.35 9.87 -0.19
C VAL A 70 -12.34 10.99 -0.35
N LYS A 71 -12.02 11.31 -1.60
CA LYS A 71 -10.99 12.29 -1.94
C LYS A 71 -11.19 13.61 -1.17
N ASP A 72 -10.08 14.18 -0.71
CA ASP A 72 -9.99 15.43 0.04
C ASP A 72 -10.62 15.41 1.45
N THR A 73 -11.06 14.25 1.95
CA THR A 73 -11.49 14.10 3.34
C THR A 73 -10.31 13.75 4.27
N GLU A 74 -10.50 13.90 5.58
CA GLU A 74 -9.50 13.49 6.58
C GLU A 74 -9.23 11.98 6.52
N GLY A 75 -10.27 11.17 6.28
CA GLY A 75 -10.14 9.71 6.15
C GLY A 75 -9.25 9.27 4.99
N TRP A 76 -9.23 10.03 3.91
CA TRP A 76 -8.40 9.78 2.74
C TRP A 76 -6.92 10.13 2.95
N GLN A 77 -6.59 11.01 3.89
CA GLN A 77 -5.20 11.39 4.14
C GLN A 77 -4.38 10.21 4.67
N VAL A 78 -3.12 10.15 4.30
CA VAL A 78 -2.14 9.24 4.92
C VAL A 78 -2.00 9.60 6.40
N VAL A 79 -1.79 8.59 7.24
CA VAL A 79 -1.65 8.78 8.68
C VAL A 79 -0.53 9.79 9.01
N PRO A 80 -0.74 10.70 9.97
CA PRO A 80 0.18 11.80 10.25
C PRO A 80 1.61 11.34 10.53
N GLU A 81 1.79 10.24 11.23
CA GLU A 81 3.10 9.70 11.62
C GLU A 81 3.98 9.31 10.42
N LEU A 82 3.37 8.92 9.29
CA LEU A 82 4.08 8.63 8.05
C LEU A 82 4.19 9.86 7.16
N MET A 83 3.22 10.79 7.23
CA MET A 83 3.32 12.06 6.51
C MET A 83 4.50 12.91 6.99
N GLU A 84 4.89 12.81 8.26
CA GLU A 84 6.10 13.48 8.81
C GLU A 84 7.38 13.05 8.09
N GLU A 85 7.41 11.87 7.49
CA GLU A 85 8.57 11.32 6.77
C GLU A 85 8.57 11.68 5.28
N THR A 86 7.56 12.39 4.78
CA THR A 86 7.50 12.79 3.39
C THR A 86 8.24 14.10 3.11
N ASP A 87 8.65 14.29 1.87
CA ASP A 87 9.31 15.50 1.37
C ASP A 87 8.84 15.82 -0.06
N GLU A 88 9.43 16.82 -0.68
CA GLU A 88 9.09 17.28 -2.03
C GLU A 88 9.33 16.24 -3.14
N ASN A 89 10.15 15.21 -2.87
CA ASN A 89 10.43 14.12 -3.81
C ASN A 89 9.52 12.92 -3.60
N THR A 90 8.69 12.92 -2.55
CA THR A 90 7.77 11.84 -2.27
C THR A 90 6.63 11.82 -3.27
N LEU A 91 6.44 10.69 -3.94
CA LEU A 91 5.37 10.52 -4.91
C LEU A 91 4.10 9.99 -4.23
N PHE A 92 2.95 10.60 -4.54
CA PHE A 92 1.63 10.10 -4.16
C PHE A 92 0.85 9.64 -5.37
N ILE A 93 0.38 8.39 -5.34
CA ILE A 93 -0.44 7.78 -6.40
C ILE A 93 -1.86 7.58 -5.88
N ASP A 94 -2.81 8.32 -6.41
CA ASP A 94 -4.23 8.13 -6.13
C ASP A 94 -4.77 7.04 -7.05
N LYS A 95 -5.20 5.93 -6.49
CA LYS A 95 -5.78 4.81 -7.22
C LYS A 95 -7.27 4.64 -6.89
N THR A 96 -8.05 4.23 -7.86
CA THR A 96 -9.51 4.08 -7.74
C THR A 96 -9.97 2.64 -7.54
N HIS A 97 -9.02 1.70 -7.46
CA HIS A 97 -9.24 0.27 -7.30
C HIS A 97 -8.15 -0.33 -6.41
N PHE A 98 -8.30 -1.59 -6.01
CA PHE A 98 -7.33 -2.30 -5.17
C PHE A 98 -5.93 -2.34 -5.78
N GLY A 99 -5.85 -2.64 -7.09
CA GLY A 99 -4.60 -2.59 -7.85
C GLY A 99 -4.39 -1.24 -8.52
N PHE A 100 -3.20 -1.08 -9.06
CA PHE A 100 -2.82 0.03 -9.92
C PHE A 100 -2.14 -0.54 -11.17
N ASP A 101 -2.65 -0.19 -12.34
CA ASP A 101 -2.22 -0.77 -13.62
C ASP A 101 -1.11 0.04 -14.31
N ASN A 102 -0.88 1.26 -13.85
CA ASN A 102 0.04 2.19 -14.49
C ASN A 102 1.45 2.22 -13.84
N TRP A 103 1.82 1.17 -13.09
CA TRP A 103 3.15 1.03 -12.49
C TRP A 103 4.31 1.25 -13.47
N PRO A 104 4.21 0.81 -14.76
CA PRO A 104 5.29 1.04 -15.73
C PRO A 104 5.65 2.51 -16.02
N GLU A 105 4.83 3.46 -15.59
CA GLU A 105 5.21 4.88 -15.64
C GLU A 105 6.29 5.23 -14.60
N TYR A 106 6.32 4.54 -13.47
CA TYR A 106 7.13 4.84 -12.29
C TYR A 106 8.26 3.83 -12.06
N VAL A 107 8.00 2.56 -12.31
CA VAL A 107 8.92 1.44 -12.09
C VAL A 107 9.31 0.83 -13.42
N LYS A 108 10.59 0.59 -13.63
CA LYS A 108 11.15 0.13 -14.91
C LYS A 108 11.73 -1.27 -14.77
N GLU A 109 11.98 -1.90 -15.91
CA GLU A 109 12.71 -3.16 -15.99
C GLU A 109 14.01 -3.12 -15.17
N GLY A 110 14.21 -4.12 -14.33
CA GLY A 110 15.40 -4.26 -13.48
C GLY A 110 15.40 -3.42 -12.21
N ASP A 111 14.29 -2.71 -11.91
CA ASP A 111 14.16 -1.99 -10.64
C ASP A 111 13.90 -2.97 -9.47
N GLU A 112 14.29 -2.54 -8.27
CA GLU A 112 13.99 -3.20 -7.01
C GLU A 112 12.87 -2.44 -6.28
N VAL A 113 11.83 -3.13 -5.87
CA VAL A 113 10.69 -2.55 -5.17
C VAL A 113 10.50 -3.23 -3.82
N VAL A 114 10.53 -2.45 -2.75
CA VAL A 114 10.10 -2.88 -1.42
C VAL A 114 8.70 -2.36 -1.18
N ILE A 115 7.76 -3.22 -0.76
CA ILE A 115 6.35 -2.90 -0.59
C ILE A 115 5.86 -3.28 0.81
N CYS A 116 5.04 -2.43 1.41
CA CYS A 116 4.40 -2.63 2.70
C CYS A 116 3.05 -1.90 2.77
N GLY A 117 2.28 -2.08 3.85
CA GLY A 117 1.03 -1.34 4.08
C GLY A 117 -0.20 -2.22 4.31
N THR A 118 -1.38 -1.77 3.86
CA THR A 118 -2.67 -2.41 4.16
C THR A 118 -3.62 -2.37 2.94
N CYS A 119 -4.60 -3.32 2.77
CA CYS A 119 -4.65 -4.62 3.44
C CYS A 119 -3.79 -5.62 2.70
N THR A 120 -3.08 -6.48 3.44
CA THR A 120 -2.18 -7.49 2.86
C THR A 120 -2.85 -8.32 1.77
N SER A 121 -4.08 -8.79 2.03
CA SER A 121 -4.85 -9.68 1.14
C SER A 121 -5.66 -8.95 0.05
N ILE A 122 -5.54 -7.63 -0.06
CA ILE A 122 -6.31 -6.83 -1.03
C ILE A 122 -5.35 -5.93 -1.82
N CYS A 123 -5.05 -4.75 -1.28
CA CYS A 123 -4.27 -3.74 -2.00
C CYS A 123 -2.77 -4.10 -2.09
N VAL A 124 -2.20 -4.67 -1.03
CA VAL A 124 -0.78 -5.05 -1.03
C VAL A 124 -0.51 -6.18 -2.02
N VAL A 125 -1.26 -7.29 -1.96
CA VAL A 125 -1.09 -8.40 -2.92
C VAL A 125 -1.35 -7.95 -4.35
N SER A 126 -2.38 -7.12 -4.58
CA SER A 126 -2.68 -6.58 -5.91
C SER A 126 -1.55 -5.72 -6.45
N GLY A 127 -0.98 -4.85 -5.61
CA GLY A 127 0.17 -4.01 -5.96
C GLY A 127 1.43 -4.82 -6.22
N ALA A 128 1.75 -5.79 -5.34
CA ALA A 128 2.92 -6.64 -5.47
C ALA A 128 2.90 -7.47 -6.76
N LEU A 129 1.77 -8.08 -7.11
CA LEU A 129 1.62 -8.88 -8.32
C LEU A 129 1.65 -8.02 -9.59
N ALA A 130 1.07 -6.82 -9.56
CA ALA A 130 1.14 -5.88 -10.68
C ALA A 130 2.58 -5.41 -10.93
N LEU A 131 3.35 -5.11 -9.86
CA LEU A 131 4.77 -4.78 -9.94
C LEU A 131 5.60 -5.96 -10.46
N LYS A 132 5.31 -7.19 -9.97
CA LYS A 132 6.02 -8.41 -10.41
C LYS A 132 5.72 -8.77 -11.86
N ALA A 133 4.65 -8.26 -12.46
CA ALA A 133 4.35 -8.43 -13.88
C ALA A 133 5.23 -7.58 -14.80
N ILE A 134 5.99 -6.62 -14.27
CA ILE A 134 6.98 -5.85 -15.04
C ILE A 134 8.25 -6.68 -15.17
N GLU A 135 8.74 -6.84 -16.39
CA GLU A 135 9.93 -7.66 -16.69
C GLU A 135 11.13 -7.23 -15.84
N GLY A 136 11.81 -8.20 -15.24
CA GLY A 136 13.02 -7.98 -14.46
C GLY A 136 12.86 -7.23 -13.13
N VAL A 137 11.64 -6.86 -12.73
CA VAL A 137 11.41 -6.19 -11.43
C VAL A 137 11.47 -7.20 -10.29
N GLU A 138 12.31 -6.90 -9.30
CA GLU A 138 12.39 -7.64 -8.04
C GLU A 138 11.49 -6.98 -6.99
N VAL A 139 10.54 -7.75 -6.46
CA VAL A 139 9.59 -7.29 -5.45
C VAL A 139 9.87 -7.95 -4.11
N THR A 140 10.07 -7.15 -3.07
CA THR A 140 10.20 -7.60 -1.68
C THR A 140 9.04 -7.05 -0.85
N VAL A 141 8.30 -7.93 -0.18
CA VAL A 141 7.21 -7.59 0.73
C VAL A 141 7.72 -7.71 2.16
N ILE A 142 7.58 -6.64 2.95
CA ILE A 142 7.95 -6.69 4.38
C ILE A 142 6.73 -7.15 5.16
N ALA A 143 6.71 -8.45 5.53
CA ALA A 143 5.55 -9.07 6.19
C ALA A 143 5.14 -8.35 7.48
N ASP A 144 6.12 -7.99 8.32
CA ASP A 144 5.90 -7.28 9.60
C ASP A 144 5.48 -5.82 9.44
N CYS A 145 5.53 -5.28 8.23
CA CYS A 145 5.05 -3.96 7.85
C CYS A 145 3.76 -4.04 7.02
N CYS A 146 3.09 -5.20 7.00
CA CYS A 146 1.80 -5.40 6.35
C CYS A 146 0.73 -5.79 7.37
N ALA A 147 -0.48 -5.27 7.20
CA ALA A 147 -1.64 -5.62 8.01
C ALA A 147 -2.78 -6.14 7.13
N GLY A 148 -3.33 -7.30 7.48
CA GLY A 148 -4.50 -7.89 6.83
C GLY A 148 -5.79 -7.64 7.62
N LEU A 149 -6.91 -8.10 7.08
CA LEU A 149 -8.20 -8.09 7.78
C LEU A 149 -8.25 -9.14 8.89
N THR A 150 -7.62 -10.29 8.64
CA THR A 150 -7.47 -11.39 9.58
C THR A 150 -6.06 -11.96 9.45
N LYS A 151 -5.58 -12.64 10.49
CA LYS A 151 -4.31 -13.36 10.43
C LYS A 151 -4.26 -14.37 9.28
N GLU A 152 -5.36 -15.13 9.12
CA GLU A 152 -5.48 -16.13 8.07
C GLU A 152 -5.36 -15.52 6.66
N SER A 153 -6.10 -14.44 6.39
CA SER A 153 -6.04 -13.78 5.08
C SER A 153 -4.68 -13.13 4.82
N HIS A 154 -4.04 -12.60 5.86
CA HIS A 154 -2.69 -12.05 5.79
C HIS A 154 -1.66 -13.14 5.40
N GLU A 155 -1.65 -14.26 6.12
CA GLU A 155 -0.72 -15.38 5.85
C GLU A 155 -0.97 -16.00 4.46
N ALA A 156 -2.24 -16.14 4.06
CA ALA A 156 -2.60 -16.63 2.73
C ALA A 156 -2.08 -15.70 1.61
N ALA A 157 -2.21 -14.40 1.78
CA ALA A 157 -1.73 -13.42 0.80
C ALA A 157 -0.19 -13.43 0.69
N LEU A 158 0.52 -13.50 1.82
CA LEU A 158 1.98 -13.64 1.82
C LEU A 158 2.41 -14.90 1.07
N LYS A 159 1.69 -16.02 1.28
CA LYS A 159 1.98 -17.26 0.57
C LYS A 159 1.74 -17.17 -0.93
N VAL A 160 0.68 -16.49 -1.36
CA VAL A 160 0.41 -16.23 -2.77
C VAL A 160 1.54 -15.41 -3.40
N MET A 161 1.95 -14.32 -2.74
CA MET A 161 3.05 -13.48 -3.24
C MET A 161 4.38 -14.24 -3.33
N GLU A 162 4.69 -15.08 -2.33
CA GLU A 162 5.86 -15.97 -2.37
C GLU A 162 5.79 -16.94 -3.55
N CYS A 163 4.64 -17.57 -3.79
CA CYS A 163 4.44 -18.46 -4.95
C CYS A 163 4.59 -17.73 -6.28
N CYS A 164 4.26 -16.44 -6.32
CA CYS A 164 4.44 -15.57 -7.49
C CYS A 164 5.84 -14.92 -7.55
N GLN A 165 6.81 -15.48 -6.80
CA GLN A 165 8.23 -15.07 -6.82
C GLN A 165 8.50 -13.67 -6.24
N CYS A 166 7.65 -13.17 -5.35
CA CYS A 166 8.02 -12.06 -4.50
C CYS A 166 8.88 -12.57 -3.33
N ASN A 167 9.87 -11.79 -2.95
CA ASN A 167 10.64 -12.04 -1.73
C ASN A 167 9.81 -11.63 -0.51
N ILE A 168 9.66 -12.48 0.47
CA ILE A 168 8.99 -12.17 1.74
C ILE A 168 10.05 -12.01 2.83
N ARG A 169 10.09 -10.83 3.45
CA ARG A 169 11.04 -10.48 4.50
C ARG A 169 10.30 -10.18 5.81
#